data_5b2d45cb3df1646042ab3032180cff93
#
_entry.id   5b2d45cb3df1646042ab3032180cff93
#
_cell.length_a   1.000
_cell.length_b   1.000
_cell.length_c   1.000
_cell.angle_alpha   90.00
_cell.angle_beta   90.00
_cell.angle_gamma   90.00
#
_symmetry.space_group_name_H-M   'P 1'
#
loop_
_entity.id
_entity.type
_entity.pdbx_description
1 polymer ?
#
loop_
_entity_poly.entity_id
_entity_poly.type
_entity_poly.pdbx_seq_one_letter_code
_entity_poly.pdbx_strand_id
1 'polypeptide(L)'
;AVLLAASTVLFTGTIVTGTGPHGGDETLKRYDLSLSNVTRIHSVSAWALMALTLAVIWVGYRTRWPARARTTSHVLLWCIGVQGSIGYIQYAAGVPEWLVAFHIAGATAVFSAAVALWLACRESAATADAAGAETPVHLSV
;
A
#
# COMPACT_ATOMS: atom_id res chain seq x y z
N ALA A 1 3.91 9.96 1.64
CA ALA A 1 2.46 9.85 1.41
C ALA A 1 2.02 8.40 1.23
N VAL A 2 2.56 7.63 0.24
CA VAL A 2 2.14 6.23 -0.06
C VAL A 2 2.27 5.30 1.14
N LEU A 3 3.41 5.33 1.84
CA LEU A 3 3.63 4.47 3.01
C LEU A 3 2.62 4.76 4.14
N LEU A 4 2.29 6.03 4.37
CA LEU A 4 1.27 6.40 5.34
C LEU A 4 -0.12 5.89 4.91
N ALA A 5 -0.47 6.03 3.63
CA ALA A 5 -1.73 5.51 3.11
C ALA A 5 -1.81 3.97 3.24
N ALA A 6 -0.71 3.25 2.92
CA ALA A 6 -0.65 1.81 3.11
C ALA A 6 -0.81 1.41 4.59
N SER A 7 -0.17 2.13 5.52
CA SER A 7 -0.37 1.93 6.96
C SER A 7 -1.81 2.16 7.39
N THR A 8 -2.48 3.18 6.83
CA THR A 8 -3.90 3.45 7.10
C THR A 8 -4.79 2.30 6.62
N VAL A 9 -4.52 1.77 5.42
CA VAL A 9 -5.26 0.60 4.89
C VAL A 9 -5.07 -0.62 5.78
N LEU A 10 -3.84 -0.90 6.22
CA LEU A 10 -3.58 -2.00 7.17
C LEU A 10 -4.34 -1.80 8.47
N PHE A 11 -4.25 -0.62 9.06
CA PHE A 11 -4.93 -0.31 10.33
C PHE A 11 -6.45 -0.46 10.21
N THR A 12 -7.06 0.08 9.16
CA THR A 12 -8.50 -0.10 8.95
C THR A 12 -8.86 -1.56 8.67
N GLY A 13 -7.99 -2.33 8.02
CA GLY A 13 -8.14 -3.76 7.80
C GLY A 13 -8.13 -4.57 9.11
N THR A 14 -7.27 -4.21 10.08
CA THR A 14 -7.29 -4.87 11.41
C THR A 14 -8.59 -4.63 12.16
N ILE A 15 -9.21 -3.46 12.01
CA ILE A 15 -10.53 -3.18 12.58
C ILE A 15 -11.60 -4.06 11.92
N VAL A 16 -11.56 -4.23 10.59
CA VAL A 16 -12.48 -5.13 9.88
C VAL A 16 -12.33 -6.57 10.40
N THR A 17 -11.10 -7.07 10.54
CA THR A 17 -10.83 -8.42 11.06
C THR A 17 -11.33 -8.57 12.50
N GLY A 18 -11.09 -7.58 13.37
CA GLY A 18 -11.56 -7.59 14.77
C GLY A 18 -13.08 -7.46 14.93
N THR A 19 -13.79 -6.98 13.90
CA THR A 19 -15.25 -6.88 13.85
C THR A 19 -15.89 -8.11 13.21
N GLY A 20 -15.19 -8.72 12.24
CA GLY A 20 -15.69 -9.83 11.43
C GLY A 20 -15.71 -11.18 12.15
N PRO A 21 -16.31 -12.23 11.53
CA PRO A 21 -16.46 -13.55 12.16
C PRO A 21 -15.13 -14.30 12.32
N HIS A 22 -14.11 -14.05 11.50
CA HIS A 22 -12.86 -14.80 11.47
C HIS A 22 -11.65 -13.95 11.93
N GLY A 23 -11.73 -13.40 13.15
CA GLY A 23 -10.65 -12.60 13.76
C GLY A 23 -9.65 -13.43 14.59
N GLY A 24 -9.56 -14.73 14.39
CA GLY A 24 -8.72 -15.65 15.15
C GLY A 24 -9.49 -16.40 16.24
N ASP A 25 -9.19 -16.18 17.52
CA ASP A 25 -9.80 -16.89 18.64
C ASP A 25 -11.30 -16.57 18.78
N GLU A 26 -12.16 -17.59 18.77
CA GLU A 26 -13.61 -17.48 18.93
C GLU A 26 -14.03 -17.03 20.33
N THR A 27 -13.17 -17.20 21.34
CA THR A 27 -13.43 -16.81 22.74
C THR A 27 -13.26 -15.32 22.94
N LEU A 28 -12.56 -14.61 22.04
CA LEU A 28 -12.32 -13.19 22.17
C LEU A 28 -13.56 -12.35 21.80
N LYS A 29 -13.83 -11.34 22.63
CA LYS A 29 -14.89 -10.38 22.35
C LYS A 29 -14.58 -9.59 21.08
N ARG A 30 -15.49 -9.64 20.10
CA ARG A 30 -15.41 -8.85 18.88
C ARG A 30 -15.69 -7.37 19.16
N TYR A 31 -15.19 -6.51 18.27
CA TYR A 31 -15.57 -5.11 18.33
C TYR A 31 -17.07 -4.96 18.04
N ASP A 32 -17.76 -4.20 18.89
CA ASP A 32 -19.19 -3.88 18.72
C ASP A 32 -19.34 -2.75 17.69
N LEU A 33 -18.97 -3.04 16.44
CA LEU A 33 -19.01 -2.12 15.31
C LEU A 33 -19.83 -2.73 14.17
N SER A 34 -20.45 -1.90 13.37
CA SER A 34 -21.10 -2.36 12.15
C SER A 34 -20.05 -2.84 11.13
N LEU A 35 -20.06 -4.14 10.81
CA LEU A 35 -19.14 -4.74 9.82
C LEU A 35 -19.22 -4.01 8.48
N SER A 36 -20.40 -3.65 8.01
CA SER A 36 -20.59 -2.92 6.75
C SER A 36 -19.92 -1.54 6.77
N ASN A 37 -19.99 -0.82 7.89
CA ASN A 37 -19.38 0.50 8.02
C ASN A 37 -17.85 0.42 8.05
N VAL A 38 -17.27 -0.49 8.84
CA VAL A 38 -15.80 -0.63 8.92
C VAL A 38 -15.22 -1.16 7.60
N THR A 39 -15.91 -2.08 6.92
CA THR A 39 -15.52 -2.56 5.59
C THR A 39 -15.56 -1.43 4.55
N ARG A 40 -16.57 -0.56 4.62
CA ARG A 40 -16.66 0.60 3.74
C ARG A 40 -15.49 1.57 3.94
N ILE A 41 -15.14 1.88 5.20
CA ILE A 41 -13.99 2.75 5.53
C ILE A 41 -12.70 2.14 5.02
N HIS A 42 -12.48 0.84 5.25
CA HIS A 42 -11.33 0.11 4.73
C HIS A 42 -11.26 0.15 3.19
N SER A 43 -12.36 -0.11 2.52
CA SER A 43 -12.45 -0.06 1.05
C SER A 43 -12.13 1.33 0.51
N VAL A 44 -12.67 2.40 1.12
CA VAL A 44 -12.37 3.78 0.72
C VAL A 44 -10.88 4.10 0.90
N SER A 45 -10.27 3.67 2.01
CA SER A 45 -8.83 3.87 2.23
C SER A 45 -7.98 3.10 1.21
N ALA A 46 -8.40 1.89 0.80
CA ALA A 46 -7.74 1.12 -0.26
C ALA A 46 -7.84 1.81 -1.64
N TRP A 47 -9.00 2.37 -1.99
CA TRP A 47 -9.17 3.17 -3.20
C TRP A 47 -8.32 4.45 -3.18
N ALA A 48 -8.19 5.10 -2.02
CA ALA A 48 -7.30 6.26 -1.86
C ALA A 48 -5.83 5.88 -2.08
N LEU A 49 -5.39 4.72 -1.55
CA LEU A 49 -4.04 4.19 -1.81
C LEU A 49 -3.84 3.87 -3.30
N MET A 50 -4.83 3.28 -3.97
CA MET A 50 -4.81 3.01 -5.41
C MET A 50 -4.63 4.31 -6.21
N ALA A 51 -5.46 5.31 -5.94
CA ALA A 51 -5.42 6.61 -6.64
C ALA A 51 -4.07 7.31 -6.40
N LEU A 52 -3.56 7.29 -5.18
CA LEU A 52 -2.26 7.85 -4.84
C LEU A 52 -1.12 7.12 -5.56
N THR A 53 -1.18 5.79 -5.65
CA THR A 53 -0.18 4.99 -6.38
C THR A 53 -0.19 5.32 -7.87
N LEU A 54 -1.36 5.47 -8.48
CA LEU A 54 -1.49 5.91 -9.88
C LEU A 54 -0.92 7.31 -10.09
N ALA A 55 -1.17 8.24 -9.17
CA ALA A 55 -0.60 9.59 -9.22
C ALA A 55 0.94 9.54 -9.12
N VAL A 56 1.49 8.71 -8.23
CA VAL A 56 2.94 8.50 -8.10
C VAL A 56 3.54 7.93 -9.38
N ILE A 57 2.91 6.94 -10.00
CA ILE A 57 3.34 6.39 -11.28
C ILE A 57 3.34 7.47 -12.36
N TRP A 58 2.27 8.25 -12.46
CA TRP A 58 2.16 9.35 -13.43
C TRP A 58 3.27 10.40 -13.25
N VAL A 59 3.53 10.84 -12.00
CA VAL A 59 4.64 11.74 -11.67
C VAL A 59 5.97 11.11 -12.06
N GLY A 60 6.22 9.85 -11.71
CA GLY A 60 7.45 9.13 -12.01
C GLY A 60 7.76 9.06 -13.52
N TYR A 61 6.74 8.94 -14.38
CA TYR A 61 6.90 9.04 -15.82
C TYR A 61 7.21 10.45 -16.28
N ARG A 62 6.52 11.46 -15.72
CA ARG A 62 6.72 12.87 -16.08
C ARG A 62 8.11 13.39 -15.67
N THR A 63 8.62 12.94 -14.53
CA THR A 63 9.90 13.38 -13.98
C THR A 63 11.05 12.41 -14.26
N ARG A 64 10.83 11.39 -15.10
CA ARG A 64 11.85 10.41 -15.54
C ARG A 64 12.54 9.70 -14.38
N TRP A 65 11.78 9.22 -13.42
CA TRP A 65 12.32 8.46 -12.30
C TRP A 65 13.17 7.26 -12.72
N PRO A 66 14.18 6.86 -11.91
CA PRO A 66 14.96 5.66 -12.15
C PRO A 66 14.09 4.42 -12.33
N ALA A 67 14.59 3.46 -13.12
CA ALA A 67 13.84 2.24 -13.45
C ALA A 67 13.35 1.49 -12.19
N ARG A 68 14.18 1.44 -11.14
CA ARG A 68 13.84 0.76 -9.87
C ARG A 68 12.59 1.38 -9.21
N ALA A 69 12.52 2.71 -9.09
CA ALA A 69 11.37 3.38 -8.50
C ALA A 69 10.10 3.19 -9.33
N ARG A 70 10.22 3.18 -10.66
CA ARG A 70 9.10 2.88 -11.56
C ARG A 70 8.63 1.42 -11.42
N THR A 71 9.55 0.46 -11.41
CA THR A 71 9.21 -0.95 -11.25
C THR A 71 8.51 -1.21 -9.92
N THR A 72 9.04 -0.68 -8.80
CA THR A 72 8.42 -0.86 -7.49
C THR A 72 7.03 -0.23 -7.39
N SER A 73 6.80 0.91 -8.06
CA SER A 73 5.47 1.52 -8.10
C SER A 73 4.44 0.66 -8.87
N HIS A 74 4.85 -0.02 -9.95
CA HIS A 74 3.97 -0.95 -10.67
C HIS A 74 3.73 -2.25 -9.87
N VAL A 75 4.75 -2.76 -9.17
CA VAL A 75 4.58 -3.90 -8.27
C VAL A 75 3.57 -3.58 -7.18
N LEU A 76 3.66 -2.39 -6.57
CA LEU A 76 2.68 -1.94 -5.59
C LEU A 76 1.27 -1.87 -6.19
N LEU A 77 1.11 -1.28 -7.37
CA LEU A 77 -0.18 -1.21 -8.06
C LEU A 77 -0.78 -2.60 -8.30
N TRP A 78 0.04 -3.55 -8.74
CA TRP A 78 -0.35 -4.95 -8.95
C TRP A 78 -0.82 -5.60 -7.64
N CYS A 79 -0.04 -5.45 -6.57
CA CYS A 79 -0.40 -5.99 -5.25
C CYS A 79 -1.73 -5.39 -4.76
N ILE A 80 -1.96 -4.08 -4.90
CA ILE A 80 -3.22 -3.44 -4.52
C ILE A 80 -4.38 -3.99 -5.36
N GLY A 81 -4.21 -4.15 -6.67
CA GLY A 81 -5.24 -4.69 -7.56
C GLY A 81 -5.65 -6.11 -7.17
N VAL A 82 -4.67 -7.00 -6.97
CA VAL A 82 -4.91 -8.38 -6.53
C VAL A 82 -5.61 -8.40 -5.16
N GLN A 83 -5.11 -7.63 -4.19
CA GLN A 83 -5.69 -7.56 -2.85
C GLN A 83 -7.10 -6.99 -2.83
N GLY A 84 -7.37 -5.95 -3.62
CA GLY A 84 -8.70 -5.40 -3.79
C GLY A 84 -9.67 -6.44 -4.35
N SER A 85 -9.24 -7.20 -5.37
CA SER A 85 -10.03 -8.27 -5.96
C SER A 85 -10.36 -9.37 -4.93
N ILE A 86 -9.36 -9.84 -4.18
CA ILE A 86 -9.56 -10.83 -3.11
C ILE A 86 -10.53 -10.28 -2.06
N GLY A 87 -10.36 -9.01 -1.62
CA GLY A 87 -11.22 -8.37 -0.63
C GLY A 87 -12.69 -8.29 -1.06
N TYR A 88 -12.98 -7.93 -2.31
CA TYR A 88 -14.34 -7.91 -2.84
C TYR A 88 -14.93 -9.32 -2.99
N ILE A 89 -14.13 -10.28 -3.49
CA ILE A 89 -14.56 -11.67 -3.64
C ILE A 89 -14.90 -12.27 -2.27
N GLN A 90 -14.03 -12.11 -1.27
CA GLN A 90 -14.29 -12.63 0.07
C GLN A 90 -15.56 -12.02 0.70
N TYR A 91 -15.79 -10.71 0.50
CA TYR A 91 -16.99 -10.06 1.01
C TYR A 91 -18.26 -10.59 0.33
N ALA A 92 -18.24 -10.73 -0.99
CA ALA A 92 -19.36 -11.28 -1.77
C ALA A 92 -19.63 -12.75 -1.47
N ALA A 93 -18.59 -13.52 -1.14
CA ALA A 93 -18.69 -14.94 -0.80
C ALA A 93 -19.10 -15.23 0.67
N GLY A 94 -19.45 -14.19 1.45
CA GLY A 94 -19.83 -14.36 2.85
C GLY A 94 -18.64 -14.53 3.80
N VAL A 95 -17.49 -13.98 3.43
CA VAL A 95 -16.26 -13.93 4.25
C VAL A 95 -15.72 -15.32 4.64
N PRO A 96 -15.44 -16.25 3.69
CA PRO A 96 -14.91 -17.56 4.03
C PRO A 96 -13.50 -17.45 4.58
N GLU A 97 -13.20 -18.23 5.63
CA GLU A 97 -11.98 -18.16 6.43
C GLU A 97 -10.69 -18.23 5.60
N TRP A 98 -10.63 -19.14 4.63
CA TRP A 98 -9.46 -19.32 3.77
C TRP A 98 -9.16 -18.07 2.90
N LEU A 99 -10.19 -17.36 2.40
CA LEU A 99 -10.01 -16.12 1.67
C LEU A 99 -9.53 -15.00 2.60
N VAL A 100 -10.02 -14.96 3.85
CA VAL A 100 -9.51 -14.02 4.87
C VAL A 100 -8.03 -14.25 5.12
N ALA A 101 -7.60 -15.52 5.27
CA ALA A 101 -6.19 -15.86 5.46
C ALA A 101 -5.32 -15.40 4.28
N PHE A 102 -5.75 -15.64 3.04
CA PHE A 102 -5.05 -15.16 1.84
C PHE A 102 -5.02 -13.63 1.76
N HIS A 103 -6.09 -12.96 2.14
CA HIS A 103 -6.15 -11.50 2.14
C HIS A 103 -5.21 -10.91 3.18
N ILE A 104 -5.13 -11.48 4.38
CA ILE A 104 -4.19 -11.05 5.43
C ILE A 104 -2.73 -11.29 4.97
N ALA A 105 -2.44 -12.46 4.42
CA ALA A 105 -1.10 -12.75 3.90
C ALA A 105 -0.69 -11.78 2.78
N GLY A 106 -1.58 -11.50 1.86
CA GLY A 106 -1.31 -10.58 0.76
C GLY A 106 -1.24 -9.10 1.19
N ALA A 107 -1.86 -8.71 2.30
CA ALA A 107 -1.67 -7.38 2.89
C ALA A 107 -0.20 -7.10 3.24
N THR A 108 0.54 -8.15 3.64
CA THR A 108 1.99 -8.07 3.88
C THR A 108 2.74 -7.72 2.59
N ALA A 109 2.34 -8.28 1.45
CA ALA A 109 2.94 -7.98 0.15
C ALA A 109 2.71 -6.52 -0.27
N VAL A 110 1.49 -5.99 -0.06
CA VAL A 110 1.17 -4.57 -0.33
C VAL A 110 2.06 -3.66 0.52
N PHE A 111 2.18 -3.93 1.81
CA PHE A 111 2.99 -3.12 2.69
C PHE A 111 4.48 -3.18 2.36
N SER A 112 4.99 -4.39 2.08
CA SER A 112 6.39 -4.59 1.63
C SER A 112 6.68 -3.85 0.34
N ALA A 113 5.77 -3.86 -0.63
CA ALA A 113 5.90 -3.12 -1.88
C ALA A 113 5.88 -1.59 -1.65
N ALA A 114 5.06 -1.09 -0.71
CA ALA A 114 5.04 0.32 -0.34
C ALA A 114 6.36 0.77 0.32
N VAL A 115 6.95 -0.08 1.18
CA VAL A 115 8.27 0.15 1.78
C VAL A 115 9.36 0.12 0.70
N ALA A 116 9.33 -0.86 -0.22
CA ALA A 116 10.29 -0.95 -1.32
C ALA A 116 10.26 0.29 -2.22
N LEU A 117 9.06 0.81 -2.53
CA LEU A 117 8.91 2.06 -3.28
C LEU A 117 9.51 3.25 -2.53
N TRP A 118 9.23 3.36 -1.23
CA TRP A 118 9.77 4.43 -0.41
C TRP A 118 11.30 4.41 -0.37
N LEU A 119 11.92 3.23 -0.21
CA LEU A 119 13.38 3.06 -0.22
C LEU A 119 13.96 3.42 -1.60
N ALA A 120 13.35 2.95 -2.69
CA ALA A 120 13.80 3.27 -4.05
C ALA A 120 13.79 4.78 -4.35
N CYS A 121 12.79 5.51 -3.82
CA CYS A 121 12.73 6.97 -3.95
C CYS A 121 13.83 7.65 -3.12
N ARG A 122 14.14 7.15 -1.92
CA ARG A 122 15.21 7.72 -1.06
C ARG A 122 16.59 7.52 -1.66
N GLU A 123 16.89 6.34 -2.16
CA GLU A 123 18.17 6.05 -2.84
C GLU A 123 18.38 6.97 -4.04
N SER A 124 17.32 7.21 -4.81
CA SER A 124 17.38 8.10 -5.98
C SER A 124 17.68 9.56 -5.58
N ALA A 125 17.10 10.04 -4.48
CA ALA A 125 17.37 11.38 -3.97
C ALA A 125 18.81 11.52 -3.47
N ALA A 126 19.30 10.57 -2.68
CA ALA A 126 20.66 10.57 -2.17
C ALA A 126 21.72 10.54 -3.29
N THR A 127 21.47 9.78 -4.37
CA THR A 127 22.38 9.74 -5.52
C THR A 127 22.39 11.07 -6.28
N ALA A 128 21.26 11.75 -6.40
CA ALA A 128 21.17 13.06 -7.04
C ALA A 128 21.91 14.14 -6.24
N ASP A 129 21.76 14.12 -4.91
CA ASP A 129 22.43 15.05 -4.00
C ASP A 129 23.96 14.87 -4.06
N ALA A 130 24.47 13.63 -4.08
CA ALA A 130 25.88 13.33 -4.18
C ALA A 130 26.47 13.82 -5.52
N ALA A 131 25.78 13.59 -6.64
CA ALA A 131 26.21 14.05 -7.96
C ALA A 131 26.21 15.59 -8.07
N GLY A 132 25.29 16.27 -7.42
CA GLY A 132 25.25 17.73 -7.35
C GLY A 132 26.40 18.34 -6.53
N ALA A 133 26.86 17.64 -5.50
CA ALA A 133 27.98 18.09 -4.65
C ALA A 133 29.35 17.95 -5.34
N GLU A 134 29.49 17.04 -6.29
CA GLU A 134 30.74 16.80 -7.03
C GLU A 134 30.96 17.74 -8.23
N THR A 135 30.00 18.58 -8.59
CA THR A 135 30.13 19.51 -9.71
C THR A 135 30.99 20.71 -9.29
N PRO A 136 32.25 20.87 -9.74
CA PRO A 136 33.09 22.02 -9.37
C PRO A 136 32.49 23.30 -9.92
N VAL A 137 32.39 24.32 -9.07
CA VAL A 137 32.08 25.68 -9.50
C VAL A 137 33.29 26.16 -10.33
N HIS A 138 33.21 26.11 -11.64
CA HIS A 138 34.15 26.77 -12.52
C HIS A 138 34.02 28.31 -12.28
N LEU A 139 34.85 28.83 -11.40
CA LEU A 139 35.07 30.26 -11.31
C LEU A 139 35.79 30.68 -12.60
N SER A 140 35.04 31.26 -13.54
CA SER A 140 35.60 31.99 -14.67
C SER A 140 36.26 33.29 -14.13
N VAL A 141 37.57 33.31 -14.20
CA VAL A 141 38.40 34.51 -13.98
C VAL A 141 38.40 35.38 -15.24
#